data_c92912a3b9cc7f1d5265f358bbdeaa11
#
_entry.id   c92912a3b9cc7f1d5265f358bbdeaa11
#
_cell.length_a   1.000
_cell.length_b   1.000
_cell.length_c   1.000
_cell.angle_alpha   90.00
_cell.angle_beta   90.00
_cell.angle_gamma   90.00
#
_symmetry.space_group_name_H-M   'P 1'
#
loop_
_entity.id
_entity.type
_entity.pdbx_description
1 polymer ?
#
loop_
_entity_poly.entity_id
_entity_poly.type
_entity_poly.pdbx_seq_one_letter_code
_entity_poly.pdbx_strand_id
1 'polypeptide(L)'
;KRLPSNALSIWSWTIQNAQDSLSFGGRAEVSSSYVELGFTFHVDPSKTPQQIGQLGIMMTEPHQRFALDIRHDGFIGSWMESTFIISENSDLKMTTIGADYTLPIANGLLIMTESMFIKNRNVEDQNFTAFMAMLPLGMVHSTMFISQFYWQEDRVYSYFRWSATYDKFSLNLLLSQSPKRKGYGLPAEAFPKSVAGFGTGIQFMFIFNH
;
A
#
# COMPACT_ATOMS: atom_id res chain seq x y z
N LYS A 1 11.86 21.05 -28.69
CA LYS A 1 11.87 21.15 -27.21
C LYS A 1 10.44 21.35 -26.77
N ARG A 2 9.74 20.30 -26.29
CA ARG A 2 8.46 20.50 -25.63
C ARG A 2 8.75 21.14 -24.28
N LEU A 3 8.11 22.27 -24.00
CA LEU A 3 8.09 22.86 -22.67
C LEU A 3 7.40 21.86 -21.74
N PRO A 4 7.96 21.55 -20.56
CA PRO A 4 7.26 20.73 -19.59
C PRO A 4 5.95 21.44 -19.23
N SER A 5 4.82 20.80 -19.50
CA SER A 5 3.53 21.34 -19.09
C SER A 5 3.38 21.05 -17.58
N ASN A 6 3.66 22.04 -16.76
CA ASN A 6 3.31 21.98 -15.34
C ASN A 6 1.78 22.12 -15.24
N ALA A 7 1.14 21.18 -14.59
CA ALA A 7 -0.28 21.23 -14.30
C ALA A 7 -0.49 21.44 -12.79
N LEU A 8 -1.38 22.36 -12.45
CA LEU A 8 -1.89 22.54 -11.09
C LEU A 8 -3.35 22.12 -11.06
N SER A 9 -3.69 21.23 -10.16
CA SER A 9 -5.05 20.79 -9.91
C SER A 9 -5.43 21.07 -8.46
N ILE A 10 -6.65 21.57 -8.24
CA ILE A 10 -7.16 21.85 -6.89
C ILE A 10 -8.56 21.27 -6.78
N TRP A 11 -8.81 20.51 -5.72
CA TRP A 11 -10.11 19.96 -5.37
C TRP A 11 -10.52 20.41 -3.98
N SER A 12 -11.81 20.57 -3.77
CA SER A 12 -12.40 20.72 -2.44
C SER A 12 -13.63 19.84 -2.33
N TRP A 13 -13.92 19.39 -1.13
CA TRP A 13 -15.10 18.57 -0.85
C TRP A 13 -15.69 18.91 0.50
N THR A 14 -17.00 18.67 0.62
CA THR A 14 -17.72 18.68 1.88
C THR A 14 -18.53 17.38 1.93
N ILE A 15 -18.44 16.67 3.03
CA ILE A 15 -19.10 15.37 3.21
C ILE A 15 -19.98 15.47 4.46
N GLN A 16 -21.26 15.17 4.31
CA GLN A 16 -22.18 15.01 5.44
C GLN A 16 -22.18 13.55 5.87
N ASN A 17 -21.88 13.30 7.13
CA ASN A 17 -21.92 11.95 7.68
C ASN A 17 -23.34 11.57 8.14
N ALA A 18 -23.54 10.29 8.53
CA ALA A 18 -24.83 9.77 8.99
C ALA A 18 -25.35 10.43 10.29
N GLN A 19 -24.57 11.29 10.95
CA GLN A 19 -24.91 12.01 12.17
C GLN A 19 -25.08 13.52 11.93
N ASP A 20 -25.33 13.91 10.67
CA ASP A 20 -25.50 15.29 10.23
C ASP A 20 -24.30 16.22 10.50
N SER A 21 -23.13 15.65 10.80
CA SER A 21 -21.89 16.42 10.92
C SER A 21 -21.27 16.63 9.55
N LEU A 22 -20.83 17.85 9.26
CA LEU A 22 -20.14 18.19 8.02
C LEU A 22 -18.63 18.11 8.21
N SER A 23 -17.98 17.29 7.42
CA SER A 23 -16.53 17.28 7.25
C SER A 23 -16.17 18.00 5.95
N PHE A 24 -15.00 18.60 5.91
CA PHE A 24 -14.53 19.33 4.72
C PHE A 24 -13.05 19.12 4.50
N GLY A 25 -12.63 19.24 3.26
CA GLY A 25 -11.24 19.10 2.90
C GLY A 25 -10.92 19.65 1.53
N GLY A 26 -9.66 19.54 1.19
CA GLY A 26 -9.15 19.94 -0.12
C GLY A 26 -7.82 19.25 -0.43
N ARG A 27 -7.49 19.22 -1.73
CA ARG A 27 -6.22 18.75 -2.26
C ARG A 27 -5.71 19.73 -3.29
N ALA A 28 -4.42 20.02 -3.22
CA ALA A 28 -3.67 20.70 -4.27
C ALA A 28 -2.59 19.76 -4.78
N GLU A 29 -2.44 19.68 -6.09
CA GLU A 29 -1.46 18.83 -6.76
C GLU A 29 -0.76 19.58 -7.86
N VAL A 30 0.56 19.49 -7.90
CA VAL A 30 1.40 20.04 -8.94
C VAL A 30 2.13 18.90 -9.63
N SER A 31 1.93 18.75 -10.92
CA SER A 31 2.60 17.75 -11.74
C SER A 31 3.55 18.42 -12.73
N SER A 32 4.75 17.90 -12.83
CA SER A 32 5.75 18.26 -13.84
C SER A 32 6.20 16.99 -14.58
N SER A 33 7.12 17.13 -15.53
CA SER A 33 7.65 15.97 -16.28
C SER A 33 8.47 14.99 -15.44
N TYR A 34 8.88 15.35 -14.23
CA TYR A 34 9.76 14.53 -13.39
C TYR A 34 9.27 14.38 -11.96
N VAL A 35 8.43 15.29 -11.49
CA VAL A 35 8.00 15.35 -10.09
C VAL A 35 6.52 15.66 -10.00
N GLU A 36 5.83 14.90 -9.17
CA GLU A 36 4.47 15.18 -8.73
C GLU A 36 4.49 15.45 -7.23
N LEU A 37 3.81 16.51 -6.81
CA LEU A 37 3.66 16.92 -5.42
C LEU A 37 2.17 17.08 -5.13
N GLY A 38 1.67 16.37 -4.13
CA GLY A 38 0.30 16.46 -3.65
C GLY A 38 0.24 16.85 -2.18
N PHE A 39 -0.64 17.76 -1.84
CA PHE A 39 -0.97 18.10 -0.47
C PHE A 39 -2.47 17.96 -0.25
N THR A 40 -2.85 17.23 0.78
CA THR A 40 -4.25 17.02 1.15
C THR A 40 -4.49 17.48 2.59
N PHE A 41 -5.61 18.11 2.79
CA PHE A 41 -6.10 18.55 4.10
C PHE A 41 -7.55 18.10 4.28
N HIS A 42 -7.92 17.63 5.47
CA HIS A 42 -9.29 17.24 5.81
C HIS A 42 -9.56 17.47 7.29
N VAL A 43 -10.71 18.02 7.60
CA VAL A 43 -11.22 18.18 8.96
C VAL A 43 -12.49 17.36 9.12
N ASP A 44 -12.50 16.49 10.11
CA ASP A 44 -13.67 15.70 10.49
C ASP A 44 -14.04 15.99 11.95
N PRO A 45 -15.14 16.72 12.20
CA PRO A 45 -15.60 17.04 13.54
C PRO A 45 -16.39 15.91 14.18
N SER A 46 -16.61 14.79 13.49
CA SER A 46 -17.45 13.71 14.01
C SER A 46 -16.80 12.95 15.15
N LYS A 47 -17.63 12.45 16.05
CA LYS A 47 -17.24 11.53 17.15
C LYS A 47 -17.58 10.08 16.84
N THR A 48 -17.87 9.75 15.57
CA THR A 48 -18.20 8.40 15.15
C THR A 48 -16.94 7.56 15.06
N PRO A 49 -16.94 6.31 15.55
CA PRO A 49 -15.84 5.39 15.33
C PRO A 49 -15.56 5.21 13.83
N GLN A 50 -14.37 5.53 13.40
CA GLN A 50 -13.91 5.36 12.03
C GLN A 50 -12.66 4.50 12.01
N GLN A 51 -12.64 3.51 11.14
CA GLN A 51 -11.43 2.74 10.90
C GLN A 51 -10.50 3.51 9.98
N ILE A 52 -9.27 3.74 10.43
CA ILE A 52 -8.22 4.39 9.63
C ILE A 52 -7.40 3.32 8.90
N GLY A 53 -7.55 3.29 7.58
CA GLY A 53 -6.85 2.32 6.73
C GLY A 53 -7.23 0.87 7.03
N GLN A 54 -6.38 -0.05 6.63
CA GLN A 54 -6.56 -1.50 6.83
C GLN A 54 -5.96 -2.02 8.15
N LEU A 55 -5.31 -1.17 8.92
CA LEU A 55 -4.56 -1.54 10.13
C LEU A 55 -5.44 -1.74 11.37
N GLY A 56 -6.75 -1.58 11.26
CA GLY A 56 -7.67 -1.73 12.37
C GLY A 56 -7.58 -0.60 13.42
N ILE A 57 -6.88 0.49 13.12
CA ILE A 57 -6.81 1.65 14.02
C ILE A 57 -8.16 2.36 13.99
N MET A 58 -8.80 2.46 15.15
CA MET A 58 -10.10 3.12 15.31
C MET A 58 -9.88 4.55 15.82
N MET A 59 -10.45 5.52 15.11
CA MET A 59 -10.51 6.92 15.53
C MET A 59 -11.95 7.25 15.95
N THR A 60 -12.13 7.75 17.17
CA THR A 60 -13.45 8.06 17.76
C THR A 60 -13.61 9.53 18.09
N GLU A 61 -12.63 10.35 17.74
CA GLU A 61 -12.55 11.76 18.11
C GLU A 61 -12.54 12.67 16.89
N PRO A 62 -12.98 13.93 17.04
CA PRO A 62 -12.75 14.95 16.03
C PRO A 62 -11.27 15.03 15.68
N HIS A 63 -10.96 15.08 14.40
CA HIS A 63 -9.58 15.04 13.97
C HIS A 63 -9.34 15.85 12.70
N GLN A 64 -8.09 16.21 12.50
CA GLN A 64 -7.56 16.81 11.28
C GLN A 64 -6.59 15.84 10.62
N ARG A 65 -6.63 15.77 9.31
CA ARG A 65 -5.74 14.95 8.49
C ARG A 65 -4.97 15.85 7.54
N PHE A 66 -3.67 15.61 7.48
CA PHE A 66 -2.77 16.23 6.50
C PHE A 66 -2.06 15.10 5.78
N ALA A 67 -1.98 15.16 4.47
CA ALA A 67 -1.18 14.22 3.70
C ALA A 67 -0.29 14.97 2.71
N LEU A 68 0.91 14.45 2.53
CA LEU A 68 1.91 14.90 1.58
C LEU A 68 2.31 13.72 0.71
N ASP A 69 2.20 13.87 -0.59
CA ASP A 69 2.60 12.89 -1.58
C ASP A 69 3.70 13.50 -2.46
N ILE A 70 4.78 12.78 -2.65
CA ILE A 70 5.88 13.16 -3.53
C ILE A 70 6.19 11.96 -4.41
N ARG A 71 6.22 12.15 -5.71
CA ARG A 71 6.65 11.15 -6.68
C ARG A 71 7.68 11.74 -7.61
N HIS A 72 8.74 11.00 -7.84
CA HIS A 72 9.79 11.33 -8.80
C HIS A 72 9.92 10.23 -9.83
N ASP A 73 9.72 10.58 -11.12
CA ASP A 73 9.89 9.69 -12.26
C ASP A 73 11.23 10.03 -12.95
N GLY A 74 12.28 9.34 -12.56
CA GLY A 74 13.63 9.49 -13.12
C GLY A 74 14.22 8.17 -13.59
N PHE A 75 15.53 8.05 -13.58
CA PHE A 75 16.23 6.78 -13.82
C PHE A 75 15.83 5.70 -12.80
N ILE A 76 15.63 6.12 -11.57
CA ILE A 76 14.98 5.35 -10.52
C ILE A 76 13.67 6.07 -10.21
N GLY A 77 12.55 5.35 -10.31
CA GLY A 77 11.27 5.80 -9.78
C GLY A 77 11.34 5.83 -8.25
N SER A 78 10.83 6.89 -7.63
CA SER A 78 10.79 6.97 -6.17
C SER A 78 9.58 7.77 -5.71
N TRP A 79 9.02 7.39 -4.55
CA TRP A 79 7.88 8.08 -3.97
C TRP A 79 7.96 8.13 -2.45
N MET A 80 7.28 9.11 -1.90
CA MET A 80 7.03 9.23 -0.47
C MET A 80 5.58 9.68 -0.27
N GLU A 81 4.88 9.00 0.61
CA GLU A 81 3.54 9.37 1.07
C GLU A 81 3.55 9.50 2.58
N SER A 82 3.02 10.59 3.09
CA SER A 82 2.98 10.84 4.53
C SER A 82 1.62 11.34 4.93
N THR A 83 1.01 10.71 5.93
CA THR A 83 -0.28 11.11 6.50
C THR A 83 -0.12 11.36 7.99
N PHE A 84 -0.60 12.52 8.42
CA PHE A 84 -0.67 12.94 9.82
C PHE A 84 -2.13 13.10 10.20
N ILE A 85 -2.56 12.41 11.25
CA ILE A 85 -3.89 12.54 11.82
C ILE A 85 -3.71 13.05 13.24
N ILE A 86 -4.28 14.19 13.52
CA ILE A 86 -4.15 14.90 14.80
C ILE A 86 -5.52 14.96 15.44
N SER A 87 -5.66 14.44 16.64
CA SER A 87 -6.83 14.55 17.50
C SER A 87 -6.43 14.99 18.92
N GLU A 88 -7.39 15.18 19.79
CA GLU A 88 -7.14 15.64 21.16
C GLU A 88 -6.27 14.64 21.95
N ASN A 89 -6.58 13.36 21.86
CA ASN A 89 -5.91 12.30 22.66
C ASN A 89 -5.03 11.36 21.84
N SER A 90 -5.05 11.45 20.52
CA SER A 90 -4.30 10.52 19.65
C SER A 90 -3.74 11.22 18.44
N ASP A 91 -2.45 11.02 18.21
CA ASP A 91 -1.78 11.44 16.98
C ASP A 91 -1.30 10.18 16.25
N LEU A 92 -1.64 10.07 14.97
CA LEU A 92 -1.18 9.00 14.11
C LEU A 92 -0.38 9.60 12.96
N LYS A 93 0.83 9.09 12.78
CA LYS A 93 1.70 9.40 11.65
C LYS A 93 1.98 8.12 10.88
N MET A 94 1.70 8.14 9.60
CA MET A 94 2.05 7.07 8.66
C MET A 94 2.94 7.67 7.57
N THR A 95 4.05 7.05 7.27
CA THR A 95 4.94 7.48 6.19
C THR A 95 5.37 6.25 5.41
N THR A 96 5.17 6.28 4.11
CA THR A 96 5.61 5.26 3.17
C THR A 96 6.67 5.86 2.26
N ILE A 97 7.77 5.15 2.04
CA ILE A 97 8.83 5.53 1.11
C ILE A 97 9.09 4.33 0.22
N GLY A 98 9.12 4.54 -1.07
CA GLY A 98 9.37 3.48 -2.04
C GLY A 98 10.26 3.92 -3.19
N ALA A 99 10.83 2.91 -3.85
CA ALA A 99 11.59 3.08 -5.07
C ALA A 99 11.43 1.86 -5.96
N ASP A 100 11.48 2.09 -7.28
CA ASP A 100 11.50 1.05 -8.29
C ASP A 100 12.58 1.27 -9.34
N TYR A 101 13.00 0.19 -9.95
CA TYR A 101 13.93 0.20 -11.07
C TYR A 101 13.75 -1.03 -11.94
N THR A 102 13.82 -0.84 -13.25
CA THR A 102 13.81 -1.94 -14.21
C THR A 102 15.23 -2.20 -14.74
N LEU A 103 15.81 -3.33 -14.29
CA LEU A 103 17.09 -3.80 -14.78
C LEU A 103 16.95 -4.34 -16.21
N PRO A 104 17.93 -4.11 -17.11
CA PRO A 104 17.93 -4.62 -18.48
C PRO A 104 18.36 -6.10 -18.53
N ILE A 105 17.66 -6.96 -17.78
CA ILE A 105 17.89 -8.40 -17.71
C ILE A 105 16.70 -9.09 -18.37
N ALA A 106 16.96 -9.95 -19.35
CA ALA A 106 15.95 -10.59 -20.19
C ALA A 106 14.97 -9.56 -20.79
N ASN A 107 13.68 -9.65 -20.49
CA ASN A 107 12.66 -8.72 -20.96
C ASN A 107 12.39 -7.55 -19.97
N GLY A 108 13.32 -7.28 -19.08
CA GLY A 108 13.22 -6.25 -18.03
C GLY A 108 12.86 -6.86 -16.68
N LEU A 109 13.81 -6.92 -15.75
CA LEU A 109 13.56 -7.29 -14.36
C LEU A 109 13.17 -6.05 -13.57
N LEU A 110 11.89 -5.92 -13.24
CA LEU A 110 11.40 -4.89 -12.33
C LEU A 110 11.74 -5.28 -10.89
N ILE A 111 12.39 -4.38 -10.18
CA ILE A 111 12.63 -4.46 -8.72
C ILE A 111 11.94 -3.26 -8.08
N MET A 112 11.20 -3.51 -7.01
CA MET A 112 10.54 -2.47 -6.22
C MET A 112 10.74 -2.76 -4.73
N THR A 113 10.93 -1.71 -3.96
CA THR A 113 10.94 -1.78 -2.50
C THR A 113 10.14 -0.64 -1.91
N GLU A 114 9.45 -0.93 -0.83
CA GLU A 114 8.62 0.04 -0.11
C GLU A 114 8.74 -0.21 1.39
N SER A 115 8.90 0.86 2.17
CA SER A 115 8.91 0.78 3.63
C SER A 115 7.87 1.73 4.20
N MET A 116 7.03 1.21 5.10
CA MET A 116 5.99 1.95 5.81
C MET A 116 6.35 2.04 7.30
N PHE A 117 6.26 3.24 7.82
CA PHE A 117 6.50 3.58 9.22
C PHE A 117 5.20 4.13 9.82
N ILE A 118 4.76 3.55 10.92
CA ILE A 118 3.54 3.95 11.62
C ILE A 118 3.91 4.32 13.04
N LYS A 119 3.58 5.54 13.42
CA LYS A 119 3.74 6.05 14.77
C LYS A 119 2.40 6.48 15.32
N ASN A 120 2.08 5.98 16.50
CA ASN A 120 0.87 6.36 17.23
C ASN A 120 1.27 6.63 18.68
N ARG A 121 0.75 7.71 19.27
CA ARG A 121 1.07 8.11 20.65
C ARG A 121 0.85 6.99 21.68
N ASN A 122 -0.11 6.11 21.45
CA ASN A 122 -0.61 5.13 22.42
C ASN A 122 -0.23 3.69 22.10
N VAL A 123 0.50 3.45 21.02
CA VAL A 123 0.86 2.11 20.53
C VAL A 123 2.33 2.10 20.13
N GLU A 124 2.98 0.96 20.25
CA GLU A 124 4.35 0.78 19.77
C GLU A 124 4.49 1.10 18.29
N ASP A 125 5.58 1.77 17.90
CA ASP A 125 5.92 2.08 16.53
C ASP A 125 5.96 0.81 15.69
N GLN A 126 5.40 0.86 14.48
CA GLN A 126 5.36 -0.30 13.57
C GLN A 126 6.09 0.04 12.27
N ASN A 127 6.90 -0.90 11.82
CA ASN A 127 7.65 -0.79 10.57
C ASN A 127 7.41 -2.03 9.69
N PHE A 128 7.07 -1.79 8.44
CA PHE A 128 6.90 -2.81 7.42
C PHE A 128 7.81 -2.50 6.24
N THR A 129 8.42 -3.51 5.65
CA THR A 129 9.14 -3.36 4.39
C THR A 129 8.67 -4.42 3.42
N ALA A 130 8.28 -4.03 2.23
CA ALA A 130 7.96 -4.91 1.12
C ALA A 130 9.06 -4.83 0.06
N PHE A 131 9.39 -5.97 -0.50
CA PHE A 131 10.26 -6.11 -1.67
C PHE A 131 9.51 -6.90 -2.74
N MET A 132 9.57 -6.46 -3.98
CA MET A 132 9.02 -7.16 -5.14
C MET A 132 10.06 -7.26 -6.25
N ALA A 133 10.12 -8.41 -6.89
CA ALA A 133 10.84 -8.62 -8.14
C ALA A 133 9.91 -9.29 -9.15
N MET A 134 9.82 -8.74 -10.36
CA MET A 134 8.99 -9.28 -11.44
C MET A 134 9.83 -9.41 -12.72
N LEU A 135 9.83 -10.61 -13.29
CA LEU A 135 10.59 -10.92 -14.51
C LEU A 135 9.66 -11.56 -15.55
N PRO A 136 9.38 -10.86 -16.66
CA PRO A 136 8.80 -11.48 -17.85
C PRO A 136 9.81 -12.39 -18.54
N LEU A 137 9.43 -13.63 -18.85
CA LEU A 137 10.23 -14.63 -19.53
C LEU A 137 9.62 -14.91 -20.92
N GLY A 138 10.02 -14.14 -21.90
CA GLY A 138 9.41 -14.15 -23.23
C GLY A 138 8.00 -13.54 -23.23
N MET A 139 7.13 -13.98 -24.15
CA MET A 139 5.77 -13.44 -24.31
C MET A 139 4.71 -14.16 -23.47
N VAL A 140 5.00 -15.36 -23.02
CA VAL A 140 4.00 -16.25 -22.41
C VAL A 140 4.21 -16.36 -20.90
N HIS A 141 5.44 -16.38 -20.43
CA HIS A 141 5.75 -16.65 -19.04
C HIS A 141 6.09 -15.38 -18.25
N SER A 142 5.70 -15.34 -17.00
CA SER A 142 6.17 -14.33 -16.05
C SER A 142 6.40 -14.94 -14.67
N THR A 143 7.36 -14.38 -13.96
CA THR A 143 7.62 -14.72 -12.56
C THR A 143 7.52 -13.48 -11.70
N MET A 144 7.06 -13.64 -10.50
CA MET A 144 6.96 -12.58 -9.50
C MET A 144 7.33 -13.15 -8.13
N PHE A 145 8.16 -12.43 -7.43
CA PHE A 145 8.50 -12.68 -6.04
C PHE A 145 8.13 -11.45 -5.20
N ILE A 146 7.47 -11.67 -4.08
CA ILE A 146 7.17 -10.63 -3.08
C ILE A 146 7.65 -11.15 -1.73
N SER A 147 8.30 -10.30 -0.95
CA SER A 147 8.61 -10.56 0.45
C SER A 147 8.23 -9.35 1.29
N GLN A 148 7.57 -9.59 2.43
CA GLN A 148 7.17 -8.56 3.38
C GLN A 148 7.79 -8.87 4.74
N PHE A 149 8.39 -7.87 5.33
CA PHE A 149 9.01 -7.92 6.65
C PHE A 149 8.21 -7.07 7.61
N TYR A 150 7.83 -7.65 8.73
CA TYR A 150 7.29 -6.95 9.87
C TYR A 150 8.33 -6.94 10.97
N TRP A 151 9.00 -5.79 11.13
CA TRP A 151 10.22 -5.68 11.90
C TRP A 151 10.05 -5.88 13.41
N GLN A 152 8.92 -5.44 13.99
CA GLN A 152 8.68 -5.54 15.43
C GLN A 152 8.47 -6.99 15.90
N GLU A 153 8.03 -7.86 15.03
CA GLU A 153 7.76 -9.26 15.37
C GLU A 153 8.71 -10.24 14.72
N ASP A 154 9.75 -9.77 14.00
CA ASP A 154 10.67 -10.59 13.20
C ASP A 154 9.92 -11.57 12.26
N ARG A 155 8.88 -11.07 11.60
CA ARG A 155 8.04 -11.89 10.74
C ARG A 155 8.28 -11.60 9.28
N VAL A 156 8.45 -12.67 8.51
CA VAL A 156 8.65 -12.60 7.06
C VAL A 156 7.54 -13.39 6.38
N TYR A 157 6.90 -12.75 5.42
CA TYR A 157 5.94 -13.34 4.50
C TYR A 157 6.55 -13.34 3.11
N SER A 158 6.63 -14.49 2.46
CA SER A 158 7.19 -14.60 1.11
C SER A 158 6.18 -15.26 0.19
N TYR A 159 6.17 -14.79 -1.04
CA TYR A 159 5.25 -15.22 -2.08
C TYR A 159 5.99 -15.28 -3.41
N PHE A 160 5.93 -16.41 -4.07
CA PHE A 160 6.45 -16.60 -5.42
C PHE A 160 5.31 -17.05 -6.33
N ARG A 161 5.20 -16.43 -7.47
CA ARG A 161 4.25 -16.80 -8.52
C ARG A 161 4.98 -17.00 -9.82
N TRP A 162 4.71 -18.09 -10.48
CA TRP A 162 4.97 -18.29 -11.90
C TRP A 162 3.62 -18.35 -12.63
N SER A 163 3.52 -17.70 -13.78
CA SER A 163 2.35 -17.76 -14.64
C SER A 163 2.75 -17.96 -16.08
N ALA A 164 1.93 -18.71 -16.82
CA ALA A 164 2.01 -18.87 -18.25
C ALA A 164 0.65 -18.61 -18.88
N THR A 165 0.57 -17.63 -19.80
CA THR A 165 -0.68 -17.19 -20.42
C THR A 165 -0.65 -17.52 -21.91
N TYR A 166 -1.58 -18.36 -22.33
CA TYR A 166 -1.81 -18.74 -23.69
C TYR A 166 -3.17 -18.20 -24.15
N ASP A 167 -3.47 -18.25 -25.44
CA ASP A 167 -4.69 -17.67 -26.01
C ASP A 167 -5.98 -18.20 -25.34
N LYS A 168 -6.03 -19.50 -25.06
CA LYS A 168 -7.24 -20.16 -24.55
C LYS A 168 -7.14 -20.56 -23.09
N PHE A 169 -5.97 -20.54 -22.47
CA PHE A 169 -5.82 -20.94 -21.08
C PHE A 169 -4.64 -20.25 -20.42
N SER A 170 -4.67 -20.19 -19.10
CA SER A 170 -3.53 -19.78 -18.32
C SER A 170 -3.24 -20.77 -17.19
N LEU A 171 -1.96 -20.90 -16.87
CA LEU A 171 -1.44 -21.71 -15.77
C LEU A 171 -0.82 -20.79 -14.74
N ASN A 172 -1.07 -21.04 -13.47
CA ASN A 172 -0.45 -20.31 -12.38
C ASN A 172 0.04 -21.29 -11.33
N LEU A 173 1.29 -21.17 -10.94
CA LEU A 173 1.87 -21.84 -9.78
C LEU A 173 2.22 -20.79 -8.74
N LEU A 174 1.75 -21.02 -7.53
CA LEU A 174 1.89 -20.16 -6.40
C LEU A 174 2.58 -20.89 -5.27
N LEU A 175 3.66 -20.33 -4.75
CA LEU A 175 4.31 -20.79 -3.54
C LEU A 175 4.25 -19.67 -2.51
N SER A 176 3.79 -19.95 -1.31
CA SER A 176 3.71 -18.98 -0.23
C SER A 176 4.34 -19.52 1.04
N GLN A 177 4.99 -18.65 1.78
CA GLN A 177 5.52 -18.93 3.11
C GLN A 177 5.06 -17.82 4.05
N SER A 178 4.42 -18.22 5.12
CA SER A 178 3.98 -17.32 6.18
C SER A 178 4.45 -17.85 7.54
N PRO A 179 4.82 -16.97 8.48
CA PRO A 179 5.16 -17.41 9.82
C PRO A 179 3.93 -18.03 10.50
N LYS A 180 4.16 -18.93 11.45
CA LYS A 180 3.09 -19.53 12.24
C LYS A 180 2.29 -18.42 12.95
N ARG A 181 0.96 -18.57 12.98
CA ARG A 181 0.09 -17.66 13.74
C ARG A 181 0.49 -17.69 15.21
N LYS A 182 0.81 -16.53 15.76
CA LYS A 182 0.76 -16.33 17.20
C LYS A 182 -0.73 -16.22 17.58
N GLY A 183 -1.18 -16.88 18.65
CA GLY A 183 -2.54 -16.72 19.15
C GLY A 183 -2.74 -15.29 19.63
N TYR A 184 -3.30 -14.45 18.78
CA TYR A 184 -3.80 -13.15 19.20
C TYR A 184 -5.11 -13.40 19.95
N GLY A 185 -5.28 -12.78 21.12
CA GLY A 185 -6.52 -12.84 21.89
C GLY A 185 -7.72 -12.14 21.23
N LEU A 186 -7.65 -11.88 19.92
CA LEU A 186 -8.74 -11.31 19.14
C LEU A 186 -9.65 -12.42 18.61
N PRO A 187 -10.98 -12.20 18.56
CA PRO A 187 -11.93 -13.15 18.01
C PRO A 187 -11.50 -13.55 16.58
N ALA A 188 -11.54 -14.84 16.29
CA ALA A 188 -11.17 -15.39 14.98
C ALA A 188 -11.98 -14.79 13.81
N GLU A 189 -13.11 -14.15 14.10
CA GLU A 189 -14.02 -13.48 13.17
C GLU A 189 -13.48 -12.14 12.68
N ALA A 190 -12.53 -11.52 13.40
CA ALA A 190 -11.95 -10.22 13.04
C ALA A 190 -10.91 -10.30 11.91
N PHE A 191 -10.47 -11.48 11.50
CA PHE A 191 -9.50 -11.64 10.42
C PHE A 191 -10.16 -12.19 9.15
N PRO A 192 -9.83 -11.63 7.98
CA PRO A 192 -10.22 -12.26 6.73
C PRO A 192 -9.75 -13.73 6.76
N LYS A 193 -10.61 -14.64 6.36
CA LYS A 193 -10.27 -16.07 6.16
C LYS A 193 -9.33 -16.21 4.95
N SER A 194 -8.29 -15.37 4.85
CA SER A 194 -7.29 -15.46 3.80
C SER A 194 -6.37 -16.64 4.07
N VAL A 195 -5.95 -17.30 3.02
CA VAL A 195 -4.97 -18.40 3.04
C VAL A 195 -3.61 -17.94 3.58
N ALA A 196 -3.36 -16.62 3.64
CA ALA A 196 -2.17 -16.02 4.22
C ALA A 196 -2.09 -16.30 5.74
N GLY A 197 -0.95 -16.84 6.19
CA GLY A 197 -0.69 -17.08 7.62
C GLY A 197 -0.81 -18.53 8.07
N PHE A 198 -0.90 -19.51 7.16
CA PHE A 198 -0.99 -20.94 7.47
C PHE A 198 0.34 -21.71 7.34
N GLY A 199 1.49 -21.03 7.28
CA GLY A 199 2.77 -21.68 7.04
C GLY A 199 3.12 -21.71 5.53
N THR A 200 3.61 -22.85 5.03
CA THR A 200 3.94 -23.03 3.62
C THR A 200 2.74 -23.48 2.83
N GLY A 201 2.43 -22.79 1.74
CA GLY A 201 1.33 -23.09 0.83
C GLY A 201 1.83 -23.30 -0.60
N ILE A 202 1.21 -24.24 -1.32
CA ILE A 202 1.39 -24.44 -2.76
C ILE A 202 0.00 -24.45 -3.39
N GLN A 203 -0.18 -23.63 -4.42
CA GLN A 203 -1.43 -23.57 -5.18
C GLN A 203 -1.12 -23.65 -6.67
N PHE A 204 -1.87 -24.49 -7.35
CA PHE A 204 -1.87 -24.57 -8.81
C PHE A 204 -3.25 -24.20 -9.33
N MET A 205 -3.30 -23.30 -10.32
CA MET A 205 -4.53 -22.89 -10.98
C MET A 205 -4.41 -23.07 -12.48
N PHE A 206 -5.43 -23.69 -13.06
CA PHE A 206 -5.68 -23.74 -14.48
C PHE A 206 -6.94 -22.93 -14.79
N ILE A 207 -6.83 -21.94 -15.66
CA ILE A 207 -7.94 -21.07 -16.05
C ILE A 207 -8.13 -21.23 -17.54
N PHE A 208 -9.33 -21.65 -17.95
CA PHE A 208 -9.71 -21.75 -19.34
C PHE A 208 -10.55 -20.55 -19.75
N ASN A 209 -10.16 -19.88 -20.82
CA ASN A 209 -10.85 -18.71 -21.37
C ASN A 209 -11.70 -19.18 -22.57
N HIS A 210 -12.98 -18.90 -22.54
CA HIS A 210 -13.93 -19.22 -23.61
C HIS A 210 -13.84 -18.26 -24.78
#